data_d93eb789067b148e5a41d1f9be6312f6
#
_entry.id   d93eb789067b148e5a41d1f9be6312f6
#
_cell.length_a   1.000
_cell.length_b   1.000
_cell.length_c   1.000
_cell.angle_alpha   90.00
_cell.angle_beta   90.00
_cell.angle_gamma   90.00
#
_symmetry.space_group_name_H-M   'P 1'
#
loop_
_entity.id
_entity.type
_entity.pdbx_description
1 polymer ?
#
loop_
_entity_poly.entity_id
_entity_poly.type
_entity_poly.pdbx_seq_one_letter_code
_entity_poly.pdbx_strand_id
1 'polypeptide(L)'
;MTKPNAVLLTGGAGYIGSHTAVSLVQAGYFPVLLDNFCNSDRRVLERLKLLLGDQAFAVQEADACEQSKIVELITRFDVTAVIHFAALKAVGESVMQPLRYFENNNQALLAVLKAISSIAKDRYIHLVYSSSATVYGDPDQVPITESAALRPTNPYAWTKLIGEQIIIAQQQANPSCRAVILRYFNPVGAHESGMIGEQPQGVPNNLMPYVQQVAVGKREYLSVFGQDWPTPDGTGVRDYLHVMDLAEGHVKAVDYLLAGERSEIINLGTGTGRSVLELIRAFSQASGQEIPYRFTARRPGDIAVCYADSSKAAAVLGWRAQRGLETMCTDAWRWQSGNPDGYV
;
A
#
# COMPACT_ATOMS: atom_id res chain seq x y z
N MET A 1 21.56 -17.11 -19.25
CA MET A 1 20.82 -15.96 -18.69
C MET A 1 21.06 -15.98 -17.19
N THR A 2 21.47 -14.87 -16.59
CA THR A 2 21.59 -14.73 -15.14
C THR A 2 20.20 -14.89 -14.51
N LYS A 3 20.10 -15.63 -13.40
CA LYS A 3 18.84 -15.80 -12.66
C LYS A 3 18.36 -14.40 -12.21
N PRO A 4 17.08 -14.02 -12.41
CA PRO A 4 16.59 -12.73 -11.95
C PRO A 4 16.70 -12.62 -10.42
N ASN A 5 17.00 -11.42 -9.93
CA ASN A 5 17.02 -11.15 -8.49
C ASN A 5 15.63 -11.40 -7.88
N ALA A 6 15.58 -12.22 -6.85
CA ALA A 6 14.31 -12.51 -6.18
C ALA A 6 14.01 -11.44 -5.10
N VAL A 7 12.74 -11.04 -5.04
CA VAL A 7 12.20 -10.10 -4.06
C VAL A 7 11.04 -10.76 -3.30
N LEU A 8 11.16 -10.84 -1.97
CA LEU A 8 10.11 -11.40 -1.12
C LEU A 8 9.08 -10.30 -0.78
N LEU A 9 7.79 -10.59 -1.02
CA LEU A 9 6.68 -9.74 -0.67
C LEU A 9 5.86 -10.39 0.43
N THR A 10 5.93 -9.91 1.67
CA THR A 10 4.98 -10.32 2.70
C THR A 10 3.66 -9.56 2.52
N GLY A 11 2.53 -10.26 2.59
CA GLY A 11 1.24 -9.69 2.16
C GLY A 11 1.16 -9.55 0.63
N GLY A 12 1.88 -10.42 -0.10
CA GLY A 12 2.08 -10.33 -1.54
C GLY A 12 0.83 -10.62 -2.38
N ALA A 13 -0.18 -11.30 -1.83
CA ALA A 13 -1.47 -11.54 -2.48
C ALA A 13 -2.52 -10.44 -2.20
N GLY A 14 -2.19 -9.47 -1.35
CA GLY A 14 -3.04 -8.31 -1.07
C GLY A 14 -3.12 -7.34 -2.24
N TYR A 15 -3.97 -6.30 -2.11
CA TYR A 15 -4.18 -5.28 -3.14
C TYR A 15 -2.87 -4.66 -3.65
N ILE A 16 -2.07 -4.04 -2.78
CA ILE A 16 -0.82 -3.39 -3.19
C ILE A 16 0.23 -4.44 -3.57
N GLY A 17 0.31 -5.56 -2.82
CA GLY A 17 1.29 -6.63 -3.06
C GLY A 17 1.15 -7.27 -4.44
N SER A 18 -0.07 -7.59 -4.88
CA SER A 18 -0.33 -8.19 -6.19
C SER A 18 0.05 -7.26 -7.35
N HIS A 19 -0.27 -5.96 -7.25
CA HIS A 19 0.13 -4.96 -8.24
C HIS A 19 1.66 -4.74 -8.24
N THR A 20 2.29 -4.78 -7.06
CA THR A 20 3.77 -4.71 -6.95
C THR A 20 4.43 -5.94 -7.55
N ALA A 21 3.84 -7.14 -7.43
CA ALA A 21 4.34 -8.33 -8.10
C ALA A 21 4.35 -8.17 -9.62
N VAL A 22 3.31 -7.55 -10.21
CA VAL A 22 3.28 -7.24 -11.64
C VAL A 22 4.42 -6.29 -12.01
N SER A 23 4.57 -5.18 -11.30
CA SER A 23 5.64 -4.20 -11.59
C SER A 23 7.04 -4.78 -11.41
N LEU A 24 7.25 -5.67 -10.44
CA LEU A 24 8.53 -6.36 -10.26
C LEU A 24 8.88 -7.27 -11.44
N VAL A 25 7.91 -8.06 -11.93
CA VAL A 25 8.14 -8.92 -13.11
C VAL A 25 8.46 -8.09 -14.34
N GLN A 26 7.74 -6.97 -14.56
CA GLN A 26 8.01 -6.04 -15.66
C GLN A 26 9.40 -5.40 -15.56
N ALA A 27 9.91 -5.20 -14.35
CA ALA A 27 11.27 -4.71 -14.09
C ALA A 27 12.35 -5.80 -14.11
N GLY A 28 12.00 -7.07 -14.39
CA GLY A 28 12.94 -8.19 -14.50
C GLY A 28 13.30 -8.86 -13.17
N TYR A 29 12.55 -8.63 -12.11
CA TYR A 29 12.66 -9.32 -10.82
C TYR A 29 11.82 -10.58 -10.78
N PHE A 30 12.13 -11.46 -9.81
CA PHE A 30 11.32 -12.65 -9.50
C PHE A 30 10.61 -12.46 -8.15
N PRO A 31 9.30 -12.12 -8.13
CA PRO A 31 8.55 -11.98 -6.89
C PRO A 31 8.35 -13.32 -6.20
N VAL A 32 8.55 -13.35 -4.87
CA VAL A 32 8.18 -14.47 -3.99
C VAL A 32 7.09 -13.95 -3.05
N LEU A 33 5.86 -14.42 -3.22
CA LEU A 33 4.72 -13.96 -2.45
C LEU A 33 4.58 -14.81 -1.19
N LEU A 34 4.55 -14.18 0.00
CA LEU A 34 4.18 -14.78 1.26
C LEU A 34 2.89 -14.12 1.75
N ASP A 35 1.83 -14.91 1.95
CA ASP A 35 0.52 -14.42 2.37
C ASP A 35 -0.21 -15.51 3.15
N ASN A 36 -0.93 -15.15 4.20
CA ASN A 36 -1.79 -16.07 4.95
C ASN A 36 -3.26 -16.05 4.50
N PHE A 37 -3.58 -15.19 3.52
CA PHE A 37 -4.91 -15.00 2.94
C PHE A 37 -6.01 -14.59 3.92
N CYS A 38 -5.65 -14.04 5.09
CA CYS A 38 -6.65 -13.57 6.06
C CYS A 38 -7.42 -12.33 5.57
N ASN A 39 -6.83 -11.53 4.65
CA ASN A 39 -7.44 -10.31 4.09
C ASN A 39 -7.21 -10.19 2.57
N SER A 40 -6.81 -11.26 1.92
CA SER A 40 -6.63 -11.37 0.48
C SER A 40 -7.41 -12.58 -0.05
N ASP A 41 -7.57 -12.68 -1.37
CA ASP A 41 -8.28 -13.78 -2.01
C ASP A 41 -7.29 -14.63 -2.82
N ARG A 42 -7.28 -15.94 -2.60
CA ARG A 42 -6.39 -16.87 -3.32
C ARG A 42 -6.57 -16.81 -4.84
N ARG A 43 -7.75 -16.46 -5.31
CA ARG A 43 -8.05 -16.35 -6.75
C ARG A 43 -7.26 -15.25 -7.45
N VAL A 44 -6.69 -14.28 -6.72
CA VAL A 44 -5.76 -13.30 -7.28
C VAL A 44 -4.53 -13.99 -7.91
N LEU A 45 -4.11 -15.15 -7.38
CA LEU A 45 -2.96 -15.89 -7.90
C LEU A 45 -3.21 -16.41 -9.30
N GLU A 46 -4.41 -16.88 -9.60
CA GLU A 46 -4.79 -17.31 -10.96
C GLU A 46 -4.80 -16.11 -11.93
N ARG A 47 -5.26 -14.96 -11.47
CA ARG A 47 -5.21 -13.71 -12.27
C ARG A 47 -3.77 -13.27 -12.54
N LEU A 48 -2.89 -13.39 -11.54
CA LEU A 48 -1.46 -13.10 -11.71
C LEU A 48 -0.79 -14.06 -12.70
N LYS A 49 -1.12 -15.36 -12.66
CA LYS A 49 -0.62 -16.34 -13.65
C LYS A 49 -1.04 -15.98 -15.07
N LEU A 50 -2.30 -15.56 -15.26
CA LEU A 50 -2.79 -15.13 -16.57
C LEU A 50 -2.09 -13.85 -17.06
N LEU A 51 -1.76 -12.93 -16.16
CA LEU A 51 -1.06 -11.68 -16.50
C LEU A 51 0.43 -11.87 -16.78
N LEU A 52 1.09 -12.75 -16.04
CA LEU A 52 2.55 -12.82 -15.96
C LEU A 52 3.13 -14.14 -16.51
N GLY A 53 2.32 -15.19 -16.55
CA GLY A 53 2.75 -16.55 -16.81
C GLY A 53 3.01 -17.36 -15.52
N ASP A 54 2.85 -18.68 -15.62
CA ASP A 54 2.86 -19.60 -14.47
C ASP A 54 4.19 -19.63 -13.69
N GLN A 55 5.30 -19.32 -14.32
CA GLN A 55 6.64 -19.40 -13.73
C GLN A 55 7.22 -18.01 -13.38
N ALA A 56 6.45 -16.94 -13.52
CA ALA A 56 6.93 -15.58 -13.32
C ALA A 56 7.09 -15.20 -11.84
N PHE A 57 6.51 -15.96 -10.92
CA PHE A 57 6.57 -15.73 -9.48
C PHE A 57 6.41 -17.04 -8.69
N ALA A 58 6.75 -17.00 -7.41
CA ALA A 58 6.48 -18.09 -6.47
C ALA A 58 5.51 -17.63 -5.37
N VAL A 59 4.79 -18.60 -4.78
CA VAL A 59 3.85 -18.34 -3.68
C VAL A 59 4.14 -19.31 -2.54
N GLN A 60 4.08 -18.78 -1.32
CA GLN A 60 4.06 -19.55 -0.08
C GLN A 60 2.92 -19.07 0.79
N GLU A 61 1.99 -19.97 1.11
CA GLU A 61 1.00 -19.69 2.14
C GLU A 61 1.65 -19.86 3.52
N ALA A 62 1.79 -18.75 4.24
CA ALA A 62 2.28 -18.72 5.62
C ALA A 62 1.98 -17.35 6.26
N ASP A 63 2.05 -17.29 7.60
CA ASP A 63 1.95 -16.03 8.32
C ASP A 63 3.28 -15.28 8.32
N ALA A 64 3.25 -13.97 8.09
CA ALA A 64 4.43 -13.12 8.13
C ALA A 64 5.07 -13.02 9.53
N CYS A 65 4.38 -13.47 10.57
CA CYS A 65 4.92 -13.61 11.92
C CYS A 65 5.82 -14.85 12.07
N GLU A 66 5.82 -15.78 11.10
CA GLU A 66 6.63 -17.01 11.13
C GLU A 66 8.05 -16.75 10.59
N GLN A 67 8.96 -16.31 11.47
CA GLN A 67 10.36 -16.03 11.09
C GLN A 67 11.01 -17.18 10.31
N SER A 68 10.79 -18.44 10.71
CA SER A 68 11.37 -19.63 10.06
C SER A 68 10.98 -19.76 8.59
N LYS A 69 9.73 -19.41 8.25
CA LYS A 69 9.25 -19.39 6.86
C LYS A 69 9.90 -18.31 6.03
N ILE A 70 10.11 -17.14 6.61
CA ILE A 70 10.82 -16.03 5.95
C ILE A 70 12.26 -16.44 5.66
N VAL A 71 12.96 -17.04 6.64
CA VAL A 71 14.34 -17.56 6.48
C VAL A 71 14.39 -18.61 5.37
N GLU A 72 13.45 -19.58 5.37
CA GLU A 72 13.34 -20.62 4.34
C GLU A 72 13.23 -20.01 2.94
N LEU A 73 12.32 -19.05 2.76
CA LEU A 73 12.07 -18.40 1.46
C LEU A 73 13.28 -17.57 1.00
N ILE A 74 13.88 -16.79 1.89
CA ILE A 74 15.07 -16.01 1.58
C ILE A 74 16.21 -16.93 1.09
N THR A 75 16.42 -18.05 1.77
CA THR A 75 17.46 -19.01 1.41
C THR A 75 17.15 -19.76 0.11
N ARG A 76 15.93 -20.28 -0.02
CA ARG A 76 15.49 -21.09 -1.16
C ARG A 76 15.53 -20.32 -2.47
N PHE A 77 15.10 -19.07 -2.47
CA PHE A 77 14.98 -18.24 -3.67
C PHE A 77 16.14 -17.29 -3.87
N ASP A 78 17.11 -17.26 -2.97
CA ASP A 78 18.22 -16.32 -2.99
C ASP A 78 17.76 -14.86 -3.02
N VAL A 79 16.80 -14.53 -2.11
CA VAL A 79 16.15 -13.21 -2.04
C VAL A 79 17.16 -12.11 -1.72
N THR A 80 17.12 -11.03 -2.48
CA THR A 80 18.02 -9.87 -2.32
C THR A 80 17.34 -8.69 -1.60
N ALA A 81 16.01 -8.62 -1.65
CA ALA A 81 15.23 -7.59 -0.98
C ALA A 81 13.89 -8.15 -0.47
N VAL A 82 13.40 -7.58 0.61
CA VAL A 82 12.06 -7.85 1.16
C VAL A 82 11.23 -6.59 1.07
N ILE A 83 10.01 -6.68 0.52
CA ILE A 83 8.99 -5.63 0.63
C ILE A 83 7.96 -6.11 1.65
N HIS A 84 7.80 -5.36 2.74
CA HIS A 84 6.94 -5.76 3.84
C HIS A 84 5.59 -5.02 3.79
N PHE A 85 4.57 -5.68 3.20
CA PHE A 85 3.18 -5.18 3.16
C PHE A 85 2.31 -5.76 4.27
N ALA A 86 2.61 -6.97 4.76
CA ALA A 86 1.76 -7.71 5.69
C ALA A 86 1.46 -6.89 6.95
N ALA A 87 0.21 -6.46 7.09
CA ALA A 87 -0.29 -5.73 8.25
C ALA A 87 -1.82 -5.73 8.27
N LEU A 88 -2.41 -5.68 9.46
CA LEU A 88 -3.79 -5.26 9.64
C LEU A 88 -3.89 -3.76 9.36
N LYS A 89 -4.86 -3.30 8.53
CA LYS A 89 -4.87 -1.92 7.99
C LYS A 89 -6.14 -1.13 8.28
N ALA A 90 -7.16 -1.73 8.86
CA ALA A 90 -8.46 -1.09 9.06
C ALA A 90 -8.43 -0.15 10.27
N VAL A 91 -8.46 1.17 10.03
CA VAL A 91 -8.37 2.20 11.07
C VAL A 91 -9.46 2.02 12.14
N GLY A 92 -10.72 1.84 11.74
CA GLY A 92 -11.84 1.66 12.69
C GLY A 92 -11.69 0.39 13.54
N GLU A 93 -11.28 -0.72 12.94
CA GLU A 93 -11.01 -1.97 13.66
C GLU A 93 -9.84 -1.80 14.66
N SER A 94 -8.81 -1.03 14.29
CA SER A 94 -7.67 -0.80 15.16
C SER A 94 -8.06 -0.11 16.47
N VAL A 95 -9.06 0.79 16.42
CA VAL A 95 -9.59 1.46 17.63
C VAL A 95 -10.35 0.49 18.51
N MET A 96 -11.09 -0.46 17.91
CA MET A 96 -11.85 -1.47 18.64
C MET A 96 -10.98 -2.61 19.17
N GLN A 97 -9.89 -2.94 18.48
CA GLN A 97 -9.01 -4.08 18.79
C GLN A 97 -7.52 -3.67 18.80
N PRO A 98 -7.12 -2.69 19.63
CA PRO A 98 -5.77 -2.11 19.55
C PRO A 98 -4.66 -3.14 19.80
N LEU A 99 -4.82 -4.02 20.78
CA LEU A 99 -3.80 -5.02 21.12
C LEU A 99 -3.53 -5.97 19.95
N ARG A 100 -4.57 -6.42 19.25
CA ARG A 100 -4.44 -7.26 18.04
C ARG A 100 -3.60 -6.57 16.96
N TYR A 101 -3.79 -5.25 16.78
CA TYR A 101 -3.03 -4.47 15.80
C TYR A 101 -1.56 -4.32 16.21
N PHE A 102 -1.30 -3.97 17.46
CA PHE A 102 0.08 -3.86 17.95
C PHE A 102 0.80 -5.19 17.90
N GLU A 103 0.16 -6.27 18.34
CA GLU A 103 0.76 -7.60 18.31
C GLU A 103 1.06 -8.04 16.88
N ASN A 104 0.05 -8.11 16.01
CA ASN A 104 0.20 -8.61 14.65
C ASN A 104 1.22 -7.80 13.84
N ASN A 105 1.05 -6.47 13.78
CA ASN A 105 1.85 -5.66 12.87
C ASN A 105 3.31 -5.56 13.32
N ASN A 106 3.56 -5.43 14.63
CA ASN A 106 4.94 -5.36 15.14
C ASN A 106 5.60 -6.74 15.11
N GLN A 107 4.88 -7.83 15.42
CA GLN A 107 5.44 -9.18 15.37
C GLN A 107 5.84 -9.57 13.94
N ALA A 108 5.02 -9.27 12.95
CA ALA A 108 5.35 -9.53 11.54
C ALA A 108 6.62 -8.78 11.11
N LEU A 109 6.74 -7.48 11.44
CA LEU A 109 7.96 -6.71 11.14
C LEU A 109 9.19 -7.27 11.88
N LEU A 110 9.05 -7.60 13.16
CA LEU A 110 10.14 -8.18 13.95
C LEU A 110 10.59 -9.54 13.38
N ALA A 111 9.66 -10.37 12.90
CA ALA A 111 9.99 -11.64 12.24
C ALA A 111 10.80 -11.41 10.96
N VAL A 112 10.42 -10.43 10.13
CA VAL A 112 11.17 -10.04 8.92
C VAL A 112 12.58 -9.56 9.30
N LEU A 113 12.72 -8.63 10.24
CA LEU A 113 14.02 -8.08 10.64
C LEU A 113 14.93 -9.14 11.25
N LYS A 114 14.40 -10.04 12.08
CA LYS A 114 15.14 -11.18 12.64
C LYS A 114 15.59 -12.15 11.56
N ALA A 115 14.72 -12.45 10.57
CA ALA A 115 15.07 -13.32 9.44
C ALA A 115 16.22 -12.71 8.62
N ILE A 116 16.11 -11.43 8.24
CA ILE A 116 17.17 -10.70 7.54
C ILE A 116 18.47 -10.73 8.35
N SER A 117 18.42 -10.40 9.63
CA SER A 117 19.60 -10.34 10.50
C SER A 117 20.28 -11.71 10.69
N SER A 118 19.51 -12.81 10.68
CA SER A 118 20.07 -14.16 10.81
C SER A 118 20.89 -14.60 9.60
N ILE A 119 20.59 -14.04 8.42
CA ILE A 119 21.25 -14.36 7.13
C ILE A 119 22.32 -13.30 6.77
N ALA A 120 22.20 -12.07 7.29
CA ALA A 120 23.05 -10.92 6.93
C ALA A 120 24.54 -11.07 7.25
N LYS A 121 24.97 -12.19 7.88
CA LYS A 121 26.39 -12.50 8.10
C LYS A 121 27.12 -12.80 6.78
N ASP A 122 26.39 -13.32 5.80
CA ASP A 122 26.94 -13.83 4.54
C ASP A 122 26.59 -12.96 3.33
N ARG A 123 25.53 -12.14 3.41
CA ARG A 123 25.05 -11.27 2.32
C ARG A 123 24.12 -10.17 2.80
N TYR A 124 24.00 -9.10 2.02
CA TYR A 124 23.04 -8.03 2.28
C TYR A 124 21.65 -8.41 1.77
N ILE A 125 20.64 -8.18 2.61
CA ILE A 125 19.23 -8.28 2.24
C ILE A 125 18.58 -6.95 2.62
N HIS A 126 18.02 -6.28 1.64
CA HIS A 126 17.45 -4.95 1.80
C HIS A 126 15.97 -5.02 2.22
N LEU A 127 15.48 -3.97 2.88
CA LEU A 127 14.08 -3.87 3.31
C LEU A 127 13.42 -2.65 2.69
N VAL A 128 12.27 -2.84 2.04
CA VAL A 128 11.32 -1.77 1.73
C VAL A 128 10.12 -1.93 2.68
N TYR A 129 9.90 -0.94 3.52
CA TYR A 129 8.83 -0.97 4.51
C TYR A 129 7.64 -0.13 4.08
N SER A 130 6.49 -0.76 4.04
CA SER A 130 5.20 -0.17 3.78
C SER A 130 4.69 0.59 5.00
N SER A 131 5.08 1.88 5.11
CA SER A 131 4.53 2.81 6.10
C SER A 131 3.27 3.50 5.54
N SER A 132 2.83 4.58 6.15
CA SER A 132 1.58 5.25 5.80
C SER A 132 1.64 6.73 6.14
N ALA A 133 0.99 7.57 5.33
CA ALA A 133 0.77 8.98 5.65
C ALA A 133 -0.02 9.20 6.97
N THR A 134 -0.71 8.18 7.48
CA THR A 134 -1.43 8.27 8.76
C THR A 134 -0.50 8.53 9.96
N VAL A 135 0.82 8.31 9.83
CA VAL A 135 1.81 8.63 10.86
C VAL A 135 1.89 10.14 11.14
N TYR A 136 1.52 10.99 10.18
CA TYR A 136 1.50 12.44 10.36
C TYR A 136 0.32 12.94 11.20
N GLY A 137 -0.80 12.19 11.23
CA GLY A 137 -2.03 12.64 11.89
C GLY A 137 -2.61 13.86 11.20
N ASP A 138 -2.95 14.89 11.99
CA ASP A 138 -3.42 16.18 11.49
C ASP A 138 -2.21 17.10 11.26
N PRO A 139 -1.83 17.38 10.00
CA PRO A 139 -0.59 18.10 9.68
C PRO A 139 -0.78 19.61 9.90
N ASP A 140 0.27 20.26 10.41
CA ASP A 140 0.28 21.73 10.57
C ASP A 140 0.30 22.46 9.21
N GLN A 141 0.86 21.81 8.18
CA GLN A 141 1.00 22.37 6.82
C GLN A 141 0.86 21.29 5.74
N VAL A 142 0.38 21.69 4.58
CA VAL A 142 0.34 20.88 3.35
C VAL A 142 0.95 21.70 2.20
N PRO A 143 1.65 21.08 1.24
CA PRO A 143 1.94 19.64 1.14
C PRO A 143 2.83 19.14 2.28
N ILE A 144 2.64 17.86 2.68
CA ILE A 144 3.32 17.25 3.83
C ILE A 144 4.69 16.75 3.39
N THR A 145 5.76 17.26 4.02
CA THR A 145 7.13 16.77 3.83
C THR A 145 7.47 15.65 4.80
N GLU A 146 8.53 14.87 4.53
CA GLU A 146 8.99 13.81 5.43
C GLU A 146 9.50 14.32 6.79
N SER A 147 9.83 15.60 6.89
CA SER A 147 10.23 16.27 8.14
C SER A 147 9.05 16.75 8.98
N ALA A 148 7.81 16.63 8.49
CA ALA A 148 6.63 17.02 9.25
C ALA A 148 6.51 16.23 10.56
N ALA A 149 5.89 16.85 11.57
CA ALA A 149 5.66 16.24 12.87
C ALA A 149 4.85 14.95 12.75
N LEU A 150 5.24 13.93 13.52
CA LEU A 150 4.57 12.62 13.54
C LEU A 150 3.61 12.58 14.75
N ARG A 151 2.31 12.54 14.49
CA ARG A 151 1.24 12.60 15.50
C ARG A 151 0.14 11.58 15.20
N PRO A 152 0.43 10.26 15.26
CA PRO A 152 -0.55 9.23 14.97
C PRO A 152 -1.80 9.38 15.85
N THR A 153 -2.98 9.27 15.25
CA THR A 153 -4.27 9.48 15.94
C THR A 153 -5.03 8.17 16.23
N ASN A 154 -4.51 7.04 15.78
CA ASN A 154 -5.17 5.74 15.96
C ASN A 154 -4.12 4.61 16.07
N PRO A 155 -4.51 3.44 16.62
CA PRO A 155 -3.58 2.33 16.82
C PRO A 155 -2.91 1.81 15.55
N TYR A 156 -3.60 1.77 14.41
CA TYR A 156 -2.97 1.41 13.13
C TYR A 156 -1.82 2.36 12.78
N ALA A 157 -2.05 3.66 12.85
CA ALA A 157 -1.01 4.67 12.59
C ALA A 157 0.17 4.55 13.56
N TRP A 158 -0.11 4.26 14.84
CA TRP A 158 0.92 3.97 15.84
C TRP A 158 1.73 2.73 15.50
N THR A 159 1.12 1.63 15.00
CA THR A 159 1.90 0.45 14.59
C THR A 159 2.85 0.77 13.44
N LYS A 160 2.44 1.66 12.51
CA LYS A 160 3.32 2.09 11.41
C LYS A 160 4.49 2.92 11.92
N LEU A 161 4.24 3.90 12.78
CA LEU A 161 5.30 4.72 13.37
C LEU A 161 6.26 3.90 14.25
N ILE A 162 5.75 3.00 15.08
CA ILE A 162 6.57 2.08 15.89
C ILE A 162 7.45 1.23 14.96
N GLY A 163 6.89 0.71 13.86
CA GLY A 163 7.65 -0.03 12.85
C GLY A 163 8.81 0.79 12.27
N GLU A 164 8.59 2.06 11.94
CA GLU A 164 9.66 2.97 11.50
C GLU A 164 10.75 3.11 12.56
N GLN A 165 10.37 3.30 13.83
CA GLN A 165 11.33 3.45 14.93
C GLN A 165 12.13 2.16 15.15
N ILE A 166 11.52 0.98 15.07
CA ILE A 166 12.18 -0.32 15.15
C ILE A 166 13.24 -0.44 14.03
N ILE A 167 12.90 -0.08 12.80
CA ILE A 167 13.81 -0.12 11.65
C ILE A 167 14.98 0.84 11.87
N ILE A 168 14.73 2.07 12.27
CA ILE A 168 15.76 3.08 12.54
C ILE A 168 16.72 2.60 13.65
N ALA A 169 16.18 2.07 14.74
CA ALA A 169 17.00 1.52 15.83
C ALA A 169 17.88 0.33 15.36
N GLN A 170 17.30 -0.56 14.52
CA GLN A 170 18.05 -1.68 13.94
C GLN A 170 19.17 -1.19 13.01
N GLN A 171 18.96 -0.14 12.24
CA GLN A 171 19.98 0.46 11.36
C GLN A 171 21.12 1.11 12.17
N GLN A 172 20.81 1.73 13.29
CA GLN A 172 21.82 2.28 14.19
C GLN A 172 22.70 1.19 14.82
N ALA A 173 22.09 0.07 15.20
CA ALA A 173 22.79 -1.08 15.76
C ALA A 173 23.57 -1.89 14.70
N ASN A 174 23.06 -1.93 13.47
CA ASN A 174 23.65 -2.64 12.34
C ASN A 174 23.56 -1.80 11.06
N PRO A 175 24.61 -1.02 10.71
CA PRO A 175 24.64 -0.18 9.51
C PRO A 175 24.50 -0.95 8.18
N SER A 176 24.67 -2.28 8.21
CA SER A 176 24.41 -3.14 7.03
C SER A 176 22.93 -3.37 6.77
N CYS A 177 22.06 -3.10 7.74
CA CYS A 177 20.62 -3.17 7.59
C CYS A 177 20.11 -1.93 6.88
N ARG A 178 20.05 -1.95 5.55
CA ARG A 178 19.55 -0.84 4.75
C ARG A 178 18.07 -1.00 4.48
N ALA A 179 17.31 0.08 4.67
CA ALA A 179 15.89 0.09 4.40
C ALA A 179 15.41 1.41 3.79
N VAL A 180 14.42 1.31 2.90
CA VAL A 180 13.60 2.45 2.47
C VAL A 180 12.24 2.33 3.14
N ILE A 181 11.83 3.37 3.85
CA ILE A 181 10.52 3.49 4.49
C ILE A 181 9.65 4.35 3.57
N LEU A 182 8.59 3.76 3.03
CA LEU A 182 7.66 4.45 2.12
C LEU A 182 6.39 4.85 2.88
N ARG A 183 6.18 6.15 3.07
CA ARG A 183 4.95 6.74 3.62
C ARG A 183 4.04 7.10 2.46
N TYR A 184 3.10 6.24 2.10
CA TYR A 184 2.20 6.53 1.00
C TYR A 184 0.82 6.97 1.45
N PHE A 185 0.20 7.73 0.56
CA PHE A 185 -1.10 8.34 0.76
C PHE A 185 -2.21 7.36 0.37
N ASN A 186 -3.25 7.77 -0.30
CA ASN A 186 -4.43 6.94 -0.49
C ASN A 186 -4.35 6.13 -1.81
N PRO A 187 -3.94 4.85 -1.79
CA PRO A 187 -3.93 4.05 -3.01
C PRO A 187 -5.34 3.79 -3.52
N VAL A 188 -5.54 3.99 -4.82
CA VAL A 188 -6.79 3.77 -5.54
C VAL A 188 -6.51 3.22 -6.93
N GLY A 189 -7.57 2.82 -7.66
CA GLY A 189 -7.43 2.28 -9.00
C GLY A 189 -7.27 0.76 -9.02
N ALA A 190 -6.87 0.24 -10.15
CA ALA A 190 -6.66 -1.16 -10.41
C ALA A 190 -5.65 -1.33 -11.55
N HIS A 191 -5.25 -2.56 -11.86
CA HIS A 191 -4.46 -2.82 -13.06
C HIS A 191 -5.29 -2.55 -14.32
N GLU A 192 -4.69 -1.95 -15.33
CA GLU A 192 -5.33 -1.54 -16.58
C GLU A 192 -6.07 -2.67 -17.31
N SER A 193 -5.69 -3.93 -17.09
CA SER A 193 -6.38 -5.09 -17.65
C SER A 193 -7.74 -5.35 -17.02
N GLY A 194 -8.05 -4.80 -15.85
CA GLY A 194 -9.23 -5.14 -15.06
C GLY A 194 -9.18 -6.55 -14.44
N MET A 195 -8.05 -7.24 -14.46
CA MET A 195 -7.93 -8.60 -13.93
C MET A 195 -7.64 -8.63 -12.43
N ILE A 196 -6.94 -7.63 -11.91
CA ILE A 196 -6.64 -7.46 -10.48
C ILE A 196 -7.03 -6.05 -10.00
N GLY A 197 -7.52 -5.95 -8.77
CA GLY A 197 -7.96 -4.70 -8.15
C GLY A 197 -8.19 -4.84 -6.66
N GLU A 198 -8.74 -3.83 -6.00
CA GLU A 198 -9.03 -3.86 -4.56
C GLU A 198 -10.33 -4.64 -4.30
N GLN A 199 -10.21 -5.76 -3.56
CA GLN A 199 -11.34 -6.54 -3.07
C GLN A 199 -11.29 -6.60 -1.54
N PRO A 200 -11.93 -5.67 -0.82
CA PRO A 200 -11.96 -5.72 0.63
C PRO A 200 -12.79 -6.89 1.13
N GLN A 201 -12.29 -7.58 2.16
CA GLN A 201 -13.08 -8.56 2.89
C GLN A 201 -14.09 -7.83 3.81
N GLY A 202 -15.38 -8.09 3.62
CA GLY A 202 -16.44 -7.43 4.39
C GLY A 202 -16.70 -5.98 4.01
N VAL A 203 -16.95 -5.12 5.01
CA VAL A 203 -17.27 -3.69 4.79
C VAL A 203 -16.00 -2.93 4.41
N PRO A 204 -15.97 -2.22 3.27
CA PRO A 204 -14.80 -1.44 2.87
C PRO A 204 -14.43 -0.36 3.91
N ASN A 205 -13.13 -0.08 4.02
CA ASN A 205 -12.63 1.02 4.86
C ASN A 205 -12.22 2.25 4.02
N ASN A 206 -11.93 2.05 2.73
CA ASN A 206 -11.49 3.09 1.80
C ASN A 206 -12.66 3.60 0.95
N LEU A 207 -12.56 4.86 0.50
CA LEU A 207 -13.61 5.53 -0.27
C LEU A 207 -13.87 4.85 -1.61
N MET A 208 -12.82 4.53 -2.40
CA MET A 208 -12.98 4.01 -3.76
C MET A 208 -13.79 2.71 -3.80
N PRO A 209 -13.57 1.68 -2.98
CA PRO A 209 -14.42 0.49 -2.96
C PRO A 209 -15.90 0.77 -2.62
N TYR A 210 -16.17 1.78 -1.78
CA TYR A 210 -17.56 2.19 -1.52
C TYR A 210 -18.21 2.79 -2.78
N VAL A 211 -17.51 3.70 -3.46
CA VAL A 211 -17.97 4.31 -4.71
C VAL A 211 -18.25 3.23 -5.75
N GLN A 212 -17.33 2.27 -5.90
CA GLN A 212 -17.48 1.12 -6.80
C GLN A 212 -18.72 0.26 -6.47
N GLN A 213 -18.97 -0.02 -5.18
CA GLN A 213 -20.13 -0.79 -4.72
C GLN A 213 -21.47 -0.05 -4.98
N VAL A 214 -21.48 1.28 -4.91
CA VAL A 214 -22.65 2.08 -5.29
C VAL A 214 -22.86 2.00 -6.81
N ALA A 215 -21.80 2.16 -7.60
CA ALA A 215 -21.86 2.13 -9.05
C ALA A 215 -22.40 0.82 -9.63
N VAL A 216 -22.12 -0.33 -8.99
CA VAL A 216 -22.67 -1.64 -9.40
C VAL A 216 -23.97 -2.01 -8.69
N GLY A 217 -24.60 -1.07 -7.96
CA GLY A 217 -25.89 -1.26 -7.30
C GLY A 217 -25.88 -2.11 -6.02
N LYS A 218 -24.69 -2.45 -5.47
CA LYS A 218 -24.59 -3.16 -4.19
C LYS A 218 -24.93 -2.30 -2.98
N ARG A 219 -24.91 -0.99 -3.16
CA ARG A 219 -25.30 0.01 -2.15
C ARG A 219 -26.19 1.06 -2.79
N GLU A 220 -27.15 1.53 -2.04
CA GLU A 220 -28.10 2.55 -2.49
C GLU A 220 -27.43 3.93 -2.64
N TYR A 221 -26.54 4.28 -1.73
CA TYR A 221 -25.83 5.56 -1.72
C TYR A 221 -24.48 5.48 -0.98
N LEU A 222 -23.65 6.48 -1.22
CA LEU A 222 -22.39 6.70 -0.52
C LEU A 222 -22.61 7.65 0.65
N SER A 223 -22.06 7.34 1.83
CA SER A 223 -21.99 8.29 2.96
C SER A 223 -20.75 9.18 2.82
N VAL A 224 -20.94 10.49 2.71
CA VAL A 224 -19.90 11.51 2.68
C VAL A 224 -19.79 12.13 4.07
N PHE A 225 -18.63 11.96 4.73
CA PHE A 225 -18.42 12.34 6.12
C PHE A 225 -17.94 13.79 6.25
N GLY A 226 -18.82 14.67 6.75
CA GLY A 226 -18.62 16.11 6.85
C GLY A 226 -18.92 16.84 5.54
N GLN A 227 -19.59 18.00 5.67
CA GLN A 227 -19.86 18.94 4.59
C GLN A 227 -19.41 20.36 4.94
N ASP A 228 -18.72 20.48 6.07
CA ASP A 228 -18.36 21.74 6.72
C ASP A 228 -16.85 21.84 7.00
N TRP A 229 -16.04 21.02 6.27
CA TRP A 229 -14.60 21.14 6.35
C TRP A 229 -14.12 22.46 5.73
N PRO A 230 -13.02 23.07 6.22
CA PRO A 230 -12.43 24.27 5.62
C PRO A 230 -11.70 23.94 4.31
N THR A 231 -12.44 23.43 3.34
CA THR A 231 -12.00 23.01 2.01
C THR A 231 -12.92 23.61 0.94
N PRO A 232 -12.54 23.64 -0.34
CA PRO A 232 -13.29 24.33 -1.37
C PRO A 232 -14.76 23.88 -1.53
N ASP A 233 -15.06 22.60 -1.29
CA ASP A 233 -16.41 22.04 -1.41
C ASP A 233 -16.98 21.49 -0.09
N GLY A 234 -16.31 21.76 1.01
CA GLY A 234 -16.71 21.35 2.36
C GLY A 234 -16.43 19.89 2.68
N THR A 235 -15.84 19.12 1.76
CA THR A 235 -15.50 17.70 1.99
C THR A 235 -14.00 17.49 2.18
N GLY A 236 -13.61 16.35 2.79
CA GLY A 236 -12.21 16.07 3.06
C GLY A 236 -11.36 15.96 1.79
N VAL A 237 -10.13 16.46 1.83
CA VAL A 237 -9.17 16.45 0.72
C VAL A 237 -8.08 15.43 0.99
N ARG A 238 -7.81 14.55 0.02
CA ARG A 238 -6.80 13.50 0.09
C ARG A 238 -5.93 13.47 -1.16
N ASP A 239 -4.73 12.93 -1.02
CA ASP A 239 -3.87 12.58 -2.13
C ASP A 239 -4.20 11.15 -2.57
N TYR A 240 -4.95 11.02 -3.67
CA TYR A 240 -5.23 9.71 -4.26
C TYR A 240 -4.10 9.35 -5.20
N LEU A 241 -3.52 8.17 -4.99
CA LEU A 241 -2.37 7.66 -5.73
C LEU A 241 -2.77 6.38 -6.45
N HIS A 242 -2.51 6.31 -7.75
CA HIS A 242 -2.79 5.09 -8.51
C HIS A 242 -1.96 3.92 -7.99
N VAL A 243 -2.60 2.75 -7.76
CA VAL A 243 -1.93 1.57 -7.20
C VAL A 243 -0.73 1.09 -8.04
N MET A 244 -0.77 1.26 -9.38
CA MET A 244 0.37 0.93 -10.23
C MET A 244 1.52 1.93 -10.08
N ASP A 245 1.26 3.23 -9.91
CA ASP A 245 2.31 4.20 -9.59
C ASP A 245 2.95 3.88 -8.24
N LEU A 246 2.13 3.51 -7.24
CA LEU A 246 2.63 3.06 -5.95
C LEU A 246 3.49 1.79 -6.08
N ALA A 247 3.06 0.81 -6.86
CA ALA A 247 3.80 -0.43 -7.14
C ALA A 247 5.16 -0.14 -7.79
N GLU A 248 5.18 0.75 -8.80
CA GLU A 248 6.41 1.22 -9.44
C GLU A 248 7.33 1.96 -8.44
N GLY A 249 6.76 2.73 -7.50
CA GLY A 249 7.51 3.36 -6.41
C GLY A 249 8.24 2.35 -5.50
N HIS A 250 7.60 1.19 -5.23
CA HIS A 250 8.25 0.10 -4.49
C HIS A 250 9.40 -0.53 -5.28
N VAL A 251 9.22 -0.72 -6.60
CA VAL A 251 10.31 -1.21 -7.47
C VAL A 251 11.49 -0.24 -7.46
N LYS A 252 11.23 1.08 -7.59
CA LYS A 252 12.28 2.10 -7.51
C LYS A 252 13.02 2.12 -6.17
N ALA A 253 12.33 1.84 -5.07
CA ALA A 253 12.96 1.69 -3.76
C ALA A 253 13.87 0.44 -3.69
N VAL A 254 13.48 -0.66 -4.33
CA VAL A 254 14.32 -1.85 -4.47
C VAL A 254 15.56 -1.54 -5.32
N ASP A 255 15.37 -0.94 -6.52
CA ASP A 255 16.47 -0.52 -7.40
C ASP A 255 17.48 0.35 -6.66
N TYR A 256 17.00 1.34 -5.91
CA TYR A 256 17.79 2.27 -5.12
C TYR A 256 18.67 1.56 -4.07
N LEU A 257 18.07 0.63 -3.32
CA LEU A 257 18.81 -0.15 -2.31
C LEU A 257 19.82 -1.10 -2.94
N LEU A 258 19.48 -1.76 -4.04
CA LEU A 258 20.38 -2.68 -4.76
C LEU A 258 21.55 -1.94 -5.44
N ALA A 259 21.39 -0.66 -5.78
CA ALA A 259 22.48 0.20 -6.23
C ALA A 259 23.48 0.55 -5.11
N GLY A 260 23.23 0.11 -3.88
CA GLY A 260 24.11 0.34 -2.73
C GLY A 260 23.87 1.67 -1.99
N GLU A 261 22.77 2.32 -2.26
CA GLU A 261 22.41 3.59 -1.66
C GLU A 261 22.01 3.46 -0.17
N ARG A 262 21.96 4.59 0.52
CA ARG A 262 21.67 4.63 1.95
C ARG A 262 20.18 4.48 2.25
N SER A 263 19.87 4.24 3.52
CA SER A 263 18.48 4.19 4.00
C SER A 263 17.79 5.56 3.91
N GLU A 264 16.52 5.55 3.53
CA GLU A 264 15.72 6.78 3.37
C GLU A 264 14.28 6.58 3.87
N ILE A 265 13.64 7.69 4.24
CA ILE A 265 12.19 7.80 4.45
C ILE A 265 11.66 8.67 3.33
N ILE A 266 10.63 8.21 2.62
CA ILE A 266 10.15 8.84 1.39
C ILE A 266 8.63 8.83 1.33
N ASN A 267 8.03 9.99 1.04
CA ASN A 267 6.61 10.11 0.75
C ASN A 267 6.31 9.66 -0.68
N LEU A 268 5.30 8.82 -0.86
CA LEU A 268 4.75 8.48 -2.17
C LEU A 268 3.32 9.03 -2.28
N GLY A 269 3.14 10.04 -3.10
CA GLY A 269 1.89 10.70 -3.40
C GLY A 269 1.98 11.42 -4.74
N THR A 270 0.86 11.95 -5.21
CA THR A 270 0.81 12.75 -6.44
C THR A 270 1.24 14.20 -6.21
N GLY A 271 1.24 14.65 -4.96
CA GLY A 271 1.43 16.06 -4.60
C GLY A 271 0.18 16.91 -4.85
N THR A 272 -0.96 16.28 -5.13
CA THR A 272 -2.21 16.97 -5.46
C THR A 272 -3.33 16.47 -4.58
N GLY A 273 -3.90 17.37 -3.77
CA GLY A 273 -5.09 17.08 -2.98
C GLY A 273 -6.34 17.08 -3.86
N ARG A 274 -7.21 16.07 -3.68
CA ARG A 274 -8.53 15.98 -4.31
C ARG A 274 -9.59 15.74 -3.26
N SER A 275 -10.72 16.42 -3.40
CA SER A 275 -11.84 16.28 -2.48
C SER A 275 -12.62 14.98 -2.72
N VAL A 276 -13.44 14.59 -1.74
CA VAL A 276 -14.36 13.45 -1.89
C VAL A 276 -15.33 13.69 -3.06
N LEU A 277 -15.89 14.89 -3.19
CA LEU A 277 -16.82 15.21 -4.29
C LEU A 277 -16.12 15.27 -5.65
N GLU A 278 -14.85 15.68 -5.74
CA GLU A 278 -14.08 15.59 -6.98
C GLU A 278 -13.91 14.13 -7.44
N LEU A 279 -13.59 13.23 -6.49
CA LEU A 279 -13.47 11.81 -6.81
C LEU A 279 -14.81 11.20 -7.24
N ILE A 280 -15.91 11.52 -6.56
CA ILE A 280 -17.25 11.06 -6.95
C ILE A 280 -17.59 11.50 -8.38
N ARG A 281 -17.36 12.78 -8.71
CA ARG A 281 -17.59 13.32 -10.06
C ARG A 281 -16.73 12.63 -11.12
N ALA A 282 -15.42 12.48 -10.84
CA ALA A 282 -14.51 11.78 -11.74
C ALA A 282 -14.92 10.32 -11.98
N PHE A 283 -15.36 9.63 -10.91
CA PHE A 283 -15.81 8.25 -11.02
C PHE A 283 -17.13 8.13 -11.79
N SER A 284 -18.11 9.03 -11.56
CA SER A 284 -19.35 9.09 -12.34
C SER A 284 -19.07 9.29 -13.84
N GLN A 285 -18.13 10.18 -14.18
CA GLN A 285 -17.72 10.40 -15.57
C GLN A 285 -17.07 9.16 -16.20
N ALA A 286 -16.13 8.53 -15.47
CA ALA A 286 -15.41 7.36 -15.94
C ALA A 286 -16.30 6.11 -16.09
N SER A 287 -17.28 5.94 -15.20
CA SER A 287 -18.19 4.78 -15.20
C SER A 287 -19.45 4.97 -16.03
N GLY A 288 -19.84 6.21 -16.30
CA GLY A 288 -21.18 6.52 -16.86
C GLY A 288 -22.32 6.24 -15.88
N GLN A 289 -22.02 5.98 -14.60
CA GLN A 289 -22.99 5.69 -13.56
C GLN A 289 -23.18 6.91 -12.65
N GLU A 290 -24.43 7.17 -12.26
CA GLU A 290 -24.70 8.10 -11.17
C GLU A 290 -24.24 7.50 -9.84
N ILE A 291 -23.57 8.30 -9.01
CA ILE A 291 -23.14 7.89 -7.66
C ILE A 291 -23.94 8.72 -6.63
N PRO A 292 -25.13 8.27 -6.24
CA PRO A 292 -25.89 8.93 -5.20
C PRO A 292 -25.12 8.95 -3.87
N TYR A 293 -25.17 10.07 -3.18
CA TYR A 293 -24.51 10.23 -1.87
C TYR A 293 -25.38 11.02 -0.89
N ARG A 294 -25.07 10.83 0.41
CA ARG A 294 -25.71 11.59 1.50
C ARG A 294 -24.61 12.08 2.43
N PHE A 295 -24.73 13.31 2.89
CA PHE A 295 -23.84 13.83 3.91
C PHE A 295 -24.18 13.26 5.28
N THR A 296 -23.13 12.94 6.03
CA THR A 296 -23.22 12.47 7.42
C THR A 296 -22.26 13.26 8.30
N ALA A 297 -22.37 13.14 9.61
CA ALA A 297 -21.44 13.78 10.54
C ALA A 297 -19.98 13.35 10.30
N ARG A 298 -19.01 14.20 10.61
CA ARG A 298 -17.58 13.87 10.54
C ARG A 298 -17.28 12.63 11.37
N ARG A 299 -16.41 11.75 10.86
CA ARG A 299 -15.94 10.62 11.65
C ARG A 299 -14.88 11.10 12.65
N PRO A 300 -14.85 10.54 13.87
CA PRO A 300 -13.77 10.81 14.81
C PRO A 300 -12.41 10.43 14.18
N GLY A 301 -11.44 11.36 14.30
CA GLY A 301 -10.09 11.18 13.77
C GLY A 301 -9.91 11.50 12.28
N ASP A 302 -10.98 11.90 11.56
CA ASP A 302 -10.82 12.45 10.20
C ASP A 302 -10.18 13.85 10.27
N ILE A 303 -9.42 14.19 9.23
CA ILE A 303 -8.75 15.49 9.05
C ILE A 303 -9.22 16.16 7.77
N ALA A 304 -9.12 17.50 7.71
CA ALA A 304 -9.61 18.28 6.58
C ALA A 304 -8.81 18.02 5.31
N VAL A 305 -7.48 18.09 5.36
CA VAL A 305 -6.60 18.05 4.17
C VAL A 305 -5.37 17.21 4.45
N CYS A 306 -5.04 16.31 3.52
CA CYS A 306 -3.85 15.47 3.60
C CYS A 306 -3.33 15.15 2.20
N TYR A 307 -2.21 15.76 1.78
CA TYR A 307 -1.50 15.45 0.53
C TYR A 307 0.00 15.66 0.64
N ALA A 308 0.75 14.91 -0.16
CA ALA A 308 2.20 14.80 -0.08
C ALA A 308 2.95 15.99 -0.67
N ASP A 309 4.13 16.28 -0.14
CA ASP A 309 5.25 16.74 -0.95
C ASP A 309 5.98 15.49 -1.47
N SER A 310 6.00 15.28 -2.79
CA SER A 310 6.66 14.15 -3.45
C SER A 310 8.01 14.51 -4.08
N SER A 311 8.54 15.69 -3.79
CA SER A 311 9.81 16.17 -4.36
C SER A 311 11.00 15.29 -4.02
N LYS A 312 11.03 14.73 -2.80
CA LYS A 312 12.07 13.79 -2.37
C LYS A 312 12.02 12.47 -3.14
N ALA A 313 10.83 11.92 -3.39
CA ALA A 313 10.68 10.72 -4.23
C ALA A 313 11.25 10.94 -5.64
N ALA A 314 10.99 12.11 -6.22
CA ALA A 314 11.54 12.49 -7.51
C ALA A 314 13.06 12.63 -7.50
N ALA A 315 13.62 13.27 -6.49
CA ALA A 315 15.07 13.51 -6.37
C ALA A 315 15.87 12.24 -6.06
N VAL A 316 15.35 11.39 -5.17
CA VAL A 316 16.06 10.21 -4.63
C VAL A 316 15.80 8.95 -5.45
N LEU A 317 14.55 8.68 -5.79
CA LEU A 317 14.15 7.46 -6.51
C LEU A 317 13.99 7.68 -8.01
N GLY A 318 14.04 8.93 -8.49
CA GLY A 318 13.67 9.24 -9.87
C GLY A 318 12.21 8.91 -10.19
N TRP A 319 11.35 8.86 -9.16
CA TRP A 319 9.95 8.45 -9.27
C TRP A 319 9.00 9.64 -9.16
N ARG A 320 7.96 9.64 -10.00
CA ARG A 320 6.81 10.53 -9.93
C ARG A 320 5.55 9.76 -10.31
N ALA A 321 4.43 10.06 -9.65
CA ALA A 321 3.14 9.54 -10.07
C ALA A 321 2.81 10.03 -11.49
N GLN A 322 2.33 9.14 -12.35
CA GLN A 322 2.03 9.40 -13.77
C GLN A 322 0.54 9.37 -14.07
N ARG A 323 -0.24 8.60 -13.29
CA ARG A 323 -1.66 8.35 -13.55
C ARG A 323 -2.52 9.33 -12.76
N GLY A 324 -3.32 10.12 -13.49
CA GLY A 324 -4.25 11.11 -12.90
C GLY A 324 -5.52 10.47 -12.35
N LEU A 325 -6.37 11.29 -11.71
CA LEU A 325 -7.63 10.87 -11.10
C LEU A 325 -8.58 10.18 -12.09
N GLU A 326 -8.62 10.62 -13.34
CA GLU A 326 -9.43 10.02 -14.40
C GLU A 326 -8.99 8.56 -14.67
N THR A 327 -7.69 8.31 -14.82
CA THR A 327 -7.14 6.96 -15.01
C THR A 327 -7.43 6.09 -13.79
N MET A 328 -7.26 6.62 -12.57
CA MET A 328 -7.59 5.92 -11.34
C MET A 328 -9.04 5.44 -11.32
N CYS A 329 -9.97 6.31 -11.71
CA CYS A 329 -11.40 5.98 -11.75
C CYS A 329 -11.73 5.00 -12.90
N THR A 330 -11.13 5.18 -14.07
CA THR A 330 -11.36 4.30 -15.24
C THR A 330 -10.91 2.88 -14.96
N ASP A 331 -9.70 2.71 -14.39
CA ASP A 331 -9.17 1.39 -14.09
C ASP A 331 -9.90 0.73 -12.92
N ALA A 332 -10.27 1.51 -11.89
CA ALA A 332 -11.12 1.04 -10.81
C ALA A 332 -12.49 0.56 -11.31
N TRP A 333 -13.10 1.30 -12.24
CA TRP A 333 -14.39 0.90 -12.86
C TRP A 333 -14.23 -0.34 -13.73
N ARG A 334 -13.20 -0.41 -14.55
CA ARG A 334 -12.91 -1.60 -15.38
C ARG A 334 -12.80 -2.87 -14.53
N TRP A 335 -12.08 -2.78 -13.41
CA TRP A 335 -12.02 -3.87 -12.43
C TRP A 335 -13.39 -4.21 -11.88
N GLN A 336 -14.11 -3.24 -11.31
CA GLN A 336 -15.38 -3.49 -10.62
C GLN A 336 -16.50 -3.95 -11.56
N SER A 337 -16.61 -3.39 -12.76
CA SER A 337 -17.63 -3.78 -13.73
C SER A 337 -17.38 -5.17 -14.32
N GLY A 338 -16.12 -5.54 -14.53
CA GLY A 338 -15.73 -6.89 -14.95
C GLY A 338 -15.77 -7.93 -13.85
N ASN A 339 -15.76 -7.52 -12.59
CA ASN A 339 -15.73 -8.40 -11.41
C ASN A 339 -16.71 -7.86 -10.33
N PRO A 340 -18.02 -7.81 -10.62
CA PRO A 340 -19.01 -7.22 -9.70
C PRO A 340 -18.97 -7.91 -8.33
N ASP A 341 -18.73 -9.22 -8.29
CA ASP A 341 -18.67 -10.03 -7.07
C ASP A 341 -17.22 -10.30 -6.58
N GLY A 342 -16.26 -9.59 -7.15
CA GLY A 342 -14.84 -9.75 -6.85
C GLY A 342 -14.19 -10.84 -7.69
N TYR A 343 -13.11 -11.44 -7.17
CA TYR A 343 -12.46 -12.59 -7.83
C TYR A 343 -13.42 -13.80 -7.81
N VAL A 344 -14.00 -14.14 -8.92
CA VAL A 344 -14.92 -15.30 -9.11
C VAL A 344 -14.23 -16.33 -9.99
#